data_f7d2131b970675d749b10822dfe3c780
#
_entry.id   f7d2131b970675d749b10822dfe3c780
#
_cell.length_a   1.000
_cell.length_b   1.000
_cell.length_c   1.000
_cell.angle_alpha   90.00
_cell.angle_beta   90.00
_cell.angle_gamma   90.00
#
_symmetry.space_group_name_H-M   'P 1'
#
loop_
_entity.id
_entity.type
_entity.pdbx_description
1 polymer ?
#
loop_
_entity_poly.entity_id
_entity_poly.type
_entity_poly.pdbx_seq_one_letter_code
_entity_poly.pdbx_strand_id
1 'polypeptide(L)'
;MKRIGIISDTHGTFDDTLREFLKDVDEIWHAGDIGSLELADTIASFKPLRAVSGNIDGGLTRRVYPDFLAFECEGVRVLMTHIGGYPRHYNPRAAAKIQALHPKLFIAGHSHILKVVYDPVYDLLHVNPGAAGEYGFHKVRTAVRLVIDGADMRDME
;
A
#
# COMPACT_ATOMS: atom_id res chain seq x y z
N MET A 1 -6.52 -17.52 -5.76
CA MET A 1 -5.23 -16.83 -6.03
C MET A 1 -5.51 -15.43 -6.57
N LYS A 2 -4.86 -14.44 -5.97
CA LYS A 2 -4.95 -13.04 -6.42
C LYS A 2 -3.57 -12.44 -6.61
N ARG A 3 -3.40 -11.73 -7.71
CA ARG A 3 -2.18 -10.96 -8.01
C ARG A 3 -2.42 -9.52 -7.62
N ILE A 4 -1.58 -8.99 -6.74
CA ILE A 4 -1.76 -7.69 -6.13
C ILE A 4 -0.61 -6.76 -6.51
N GLY A 5 -0.95 -5.54 -6.95
CA GLY A 5 0.02 -4.46 -7.10
C GLY A 5 -0.07 -3.55 -5.89
N ILE A 6 1.05 -3.25 -5.26
CA ILE A 6 1.12 -2.36 -4.10
C ILE A 6 1.93 -1.14 -4.48
N ILE A 7 1.33 0.02 -4.37
CA ILE A 7 1.96 1.31 -4.69
C ILE A 7 1.67 2.32 -3.59
N SER A 8 2.48 3.37 -3.54
CA SER A 8 2.29 4.47 -2.59
C SER A 8 2.96 5.73 -3.13
N ASP A 9 2.57 6.86 -2.58
CA ASP A 9 3.26 8.14 -2.81
C ASP A 9 3.37 8.44 -4.31
N THR A 10 2.25 8.33 -5.02
CA THR A 10 2.17 8.65 -6.44
C THR A 10 2.23 10.15 -6.69
N HIS A 11 1.72 10.96 -5.76
CA HIS A 11 1.74 12.43 -5.85
C HIS A 11 1.31 12.94 -7.22
N GLY A 12 0.25 12.37 -7.76
CA GLY A 12 -0.29 12.80 -9.04
C GLY A 12 0.22 12.05 -10.26
N THR A 13 1.15 11.08 -10.10
CA THR A 13 1.75 10.35 -11.22
C THR A 13 1.22 8.92 -11.32
N PHE A 14 0.62 8.58 -12.45
CA PHE A 14 0.28 7.20 -12.80
C PHE A 14 0.50 7.02 -14.29
N ASP A 15 1.76 6.81 -14.66
CA ASP A 15 2.22 6.82 -16.05
C ASP A 15 2.23 5.42 -16.69
N ASP A 16 2.70 5.36 -17.94
CA ASP A 16 2.74 4.12 -18.70
C ASP A 16 3.68 3.09 -18.09
N THR A 17 4.76 3.53 -17.44
CA THR A 17 5.70 2.63 -16.76
C THR A 17 4.98 1.87 -15.63
N LEU A 18 4.19 2.56 -14.82
CA LEU A 18 3.39 1.93 -13.76
C LEU A 18 2.31 1.03 -14.36
N ARG A 19 1.64 1.46 -15.42
CA ARG A 19 0.60 0.65 -16.08
C ARG A 19 1.18 -0.65 -16.61
N GLU A 20 2.36 -0.59 -17.22
CA GLU A 20 3.02 -1.80 -17.73
C GLU A 20 3.40 -2.75 -16.61
N PHE A 21 3.95 -2.24 -15.51
CA PHE A 21 4.31 -3.07 -14.35
C PHE A 21 3.07 -3.73 -13.73
N LEU A 22 1.94 -3.04 -13.72
CA LEU A 22 0.72 -3.46 -13.04
C LEU A 22 -0.32 -4.09 -13.98
N LYS A 23 0.02 -4.33 -15.22
CA LYS A 23 -0.96 -4.78 -16.23
C LYS A 23 -1.61 -6.13 -15.92
N ASP A 24 -0.90 -7.03 -15.24
CA ASP A 24 -1.37 -8.39 -14.97
C ASP A 24 -1.89 -8.59 -13.55
N VAL A 25 -1.96 -7.54 -12.73
CA VAL A 25 -2.50 -7.67 -11.37
C VAL A 25 -4.03 -7.67 -11.40
N ASP A 26 -4.62 -8.29 -10.40
CA ASP A 26 -6.09 -8.33 -10.22
C ASP A 26 -6.60 -7.09 -9.50
N GLU A 27 -5.82 -6.57 -8.54
CA GLU A 27 -6.15 -5.38 -7.76
C GLU A 27 -4.92 -4.55 -7.52
N ILE A 28 -5.13 -3.24 -7.33
CA ILE A 28 -4.10 -2.31 -6.89
C ILE A 28 -4.44 -1.83 -5.48
N TRP A 29 -3.46 -1.89 -4.59
CA TRP A 29 -3.56 -1.35 -3.22
C TRP A 29 -2.62 -0.17 -3.08
N HIS A 30 -3.17 0.98 -2.70
CA HIS A 30 -2.45 2.25 -2.63
C HIS A 30 -2.34 2.73 -1.19
N ALA A 31 -1.12 2.89 -0.71
CA ALA A 31 -0.85 3.23 0.69
C ALA A 31 -0.79 4.75 0.96
N GLY A 32 -1.44 5.57 0.15
CA GLY A 32 -1.63 6.99 0.43
C GLY A 32 -0.70 7.94 -0.31
N ASP A 33 -0.95 9.23 -0.15
CA ASP A 33 -0.35 10.33 -0.92
C ASP A 33 -0.60 10.14 -2.41
N ILE A 34 -1.88 9.97 -2.73
CA ILE A 34 -2.35 9.74 -4.10
C ILE A 34 -2.10 10.97 -4.95
N GLY A 35 -2.50 12.12 -4.46
CA GLY A 35 -2.36 13.40 -5.12
C GLY A 35 -3.69 14.07 -5.42
N SER A 36 -4.68 13.34 -5.91
CA SER A 36 -6.01 13.86 -6.16
C SER A 36 -7.03 12.74 -6.26
N LEU A 37 -8.31 13.08 -6.10
CA LEU A 37 -9.38 12.12 -6.31
C LEU A 37 -9.45 11.71 -7.79
N GLU A 38 -9.14 12.61 -8.70
CA GLU A 38 -9.10 12.32 -10.14
C GLU A 38 -8.07 11.24 -10.45
N LEU A 39 -6.89 11.28 -9.84
CA LEU A 39 -5.88 10.25 -10.01
C LEU A 39 -6.36 8.92 -9.44
N ALA A 40 -6.99 8.93 -8.27
CA ALA A 40 -7.56 7.73 -7.68
C ALA A 40 -8.59 7.10 -8.62
N ASP A 41 -9.45 7.91 -9.22
CA ASP A 41 -10.44 7.44 -10.19
C ASP A 41 -9.78 6.85 -11.44
N THR A 42 -8.69 7.45 -11.90
CA THR A 42 -7.91 6.95 -13.04
C THR A 42 -7.34 5.57 -12.72
N ILE A 43 -6.76 5.39 -11.54
CA ILE A 43 -6.22 4.10 -11.11
C ILE A 43 -7.36 3.07 -10.99
N ALA A 44 -8.47 3.46 -10.37
CA ALA A 44 -9.63 2.60 -10.18
C ALA A 44 -10.26 2.14 -11.49
N SER A 45 -10.18 2.95 -12.54
CA SER A 45 -10.65 2.57 -13.88
C SER A 45 -9.70 1.60 -14.58
N PHE A 46 -8.43 1.58 -14.17
CA PHE A 46 -7.43 0.66 -14.71
C PHE A 46 -7.52 -0.73 -14.06
N LYS A 47 -7.59 -0.78 -12.72
CA LYS A 47 -7.78 -2.01 -11.93
C LYS A 47 -8.59 -1.69 -10.67
N PRO A 48 -9.30 -2.66 -10.10
CA PRO A 48 -9.96 -2.46 -8.81
C PRO A 48 -8.96 -1.90 -7.78
N LEU A 49 -9.35 -0.84 -7.10
CA LEU A 49 -8.48 -0.09 -6.19
C LEU A 49 -8.95 -0.19 -4.75
N ARG A 50 -8.02 -0.52 -3.84
CA ARG A 50 -8.17 -0.28 -2.40
C ARG A 50 -7.12 0.72 -2.00
N ALA A 51 -7.49 1.75 -1.25
CA ALA A 51 -6.56 2.82 -0.93
C ALA A 51 -6.83 3.42 0.44
N VAL A 52 -5.80 4.07 0.99
CA VAL A 52 -5.92 4.93 2.16
C VAL A 52 -5.49 6.33 1.76
N SER A 53 -5.88 7.33 2.56
CA SER A 53 -5.41 8.71 2.37
C SER A 53 -4.07 8.89 3.06
N GLY A 54 -3.17 9.64 2.42
CA GLY A 54 -1.91 10.05 3.01
C GLY A 54 -1.97 11.46 3.57
N ASN A 55 -0.83 11.95 4.07
CA ASN A 55 -0.78 13.26 4.73
C ASN A 55 -1.01 14.43 3.78
N ILE A 56 -0.71 14.27 2.47
CA ILE A 56 -1.00 15.31 1.49
C ILE A 56 -2.42 15.25 0.93
N ASP A 57 -3.10 14.12 1.10
CA ASP A 57 -4.47 13.95 0.60
C ASP A 57 -5.44 14.67 1.52
N GLY A 58 -6.36 15.40 0.96
CA GLY A 58 -7.33 16.17 1.72
C GLY A 58 -8.69 16.22 1.02
N GLY A 59 -9.61 17.01 1.55
CA GLY A 59 -10.90 17.27 0.94
C GLY A 59 -11.66 16.01 0.56
N LEU A 60 -12.00 15.91 -0.72
CA LEU A 60 -12.80 14.79 -1.25
C LEU A 60 -12.08 13.45 -1.17
N THR A 61 -10.76 13.43 -1.33
CA THR A 61 -9.99 12.19 -1.26
C THR A 61 -10.11 11.54 0.11
N ARG A 62 -10.03 12.33 1.20
CA ARG A 62 -10.18 11.82 2.56
C ARG A 62 -11.59 11.34 2.86
N ARG A 63 -12.58 11.85 2.19
CA ARG A 63 -13.97 11.41 2.36
C ARG A 63 -14.20 10.03 1.74
N VAL A 64 -13.46 9.71 0.67
CA VAL A 64 -13.60 8.44 -0.04
C VAL A 64 -12.68 7.37 0.54
N TYR A 65 -11.43 7.75 0.90
CA TYR A 65 -10.39 6.82 1.34
C TYR A 65 -10.00 7.11 2.80
N PRO A 66 -10.10 6.11 3.69
CA PRO A 66 -9.83 6.31 5.13
C PRO A 66 -8.33 6.39 5.43
N ASP A 67 -7.99 6.75 6.67
CA ASP A 67 -6.61 6.73 7.15
C ASP A 67 -6.09 5.30 7.36
N PHE A 68 -6.97 4.39 7.78
CA PHE A 68 -6.65 2.97 7.97
C PHE A 68 -7.67 2.14 7.22
N LEU A 69 -7.20 1.08 6.58
CA LEU A 69 -8.06 0.11 5.91
C LEU A 69 -7.66 -1.28 6.35
N ALA A 70 -8.60 -2.01 6.94
CA ALA A 70 -8.42 -3.40 7.34
C ALA A 70 -9.37 -4.27 6.52
N PHE A 71 -8.84 -5.32 5.90
CA PHE A 71 -9.65 -6.20 5.06
C PHE A 71 -9.00 -7.58 4.96
N GLU A 72 -9.73 -8.52 4.41
CA GLU A 72 -9.19 -9.84 4.10
C GLU A 72 -9.11 -10.01 2.59
N CYS A 73 -7.98 -10.58 2.13
CA CYS A 73 -7.78 -11.00 0.76
C CYS A 73 -7.39 -12.47 0.80
N GLU A 74 -8.21 -13.32 0.20
CA GLU A 74 -8.08 -14.76 0.36
C GLU A 74 -8.09 -15.11 1.85
N GLY A 75 -7.12 -15.87 2.35
CA GLY A 75 -6.98 -16.18 3.77
C GLY A 75 -6.03 -15.26 4.52
N VAL A 76 -5.71 -14.08 3.98
CA VAL A 76 -4.75 -13.15 4.57
C VAL A 76 -5.46 -11.91 5.09
N ARG A 77 -5.28 -11.61 6.38
CA ARG A 77 -5.76 -10.36 6.97
C ARG A 77 -4.77 -9.26 6.70
N VAL A 78 -5.24 -8.18 6.09
CA VAL A 78 -4.42 -7.05 5.64
C VAL A 78 -4.78 -5.79 6.43
N LEU A 79 -3.77 -5.06 6.86
CA LEU A 79 -3.92 -3.71 7.40
C LEU A 79 -3.06 -2.77 6.57
N MET A 80 -3.63 -1.65 6.14
CA MET A 80 -2.94 -0.65 5.34
C MET A 80 -3.16 0.74 5.94
N THR A 81 -2.10 1.53 6.00
CA THR A 81 -2.13 2.93 6.40
C THR A 81 -0.97 3.66 5.72
N HIS A 82 -1.04 5.00 5.66
CA HIS A 82 0.05 5.76 5.03
C HIS A 82 1.26 5.89 5.96
N ILE A 83 1.06 6.39 7.18
CA ILE A 83 2.15 6.60 8.14
C ILE A 83 2.15 5.46 9.15
N GLY A 84 2.90 4.40 8.85
CA GLY A 84 2.92 3.21 9.68
C GLY A 84 4.21 3.00 10.47
N GLY A 85 5.32 3.55 10.00
CA GLY A 85 6.63 3.27 10.57
C GLY A 85 7.20 1.94 10.09
N TYR A 86 8.04 1.34 10.92
CA TYR A 86 8.75 0.10 10.59
C TYR A 86 8.74 -0.86 11.79
N PRO A 87 9.04 -2.13 11.59
CA PRO A 87 9.19 -3.07 12.71
C PRO A 87 10.10 -2.49 13.80
N ARG A 88 9.64 -2.60 15.06
CA ARG A 88 10.22 -2.01 16.27
C ARG A 88 10.06 -0.49 16.39
N HIS A 89 9.61 0.19 15.35
CA HIS A 89 9.42 1.64 15.31
C HIS A 89 8.10 2.02 14.66
N TYR A 90 7.04 1.25 14.92
CA TYR A 90 5.72 1.57 14.37
C TYR A 90 5.19 2.87 14.94
N ASN A 91 4.49 3.62 14.10
CA ASN A 91 3.68 4.73 14.57
C ASN A 91 2.71 4.24 15.65
N PRO A 92 2.51 4.98 16.77
CA PRO A 92 1.68 4.51 17.88
C PRO A 92 0.24 4.11 17.49
N ARG A 93 -0.39 4.85 16.57
CA ARG A 93 -1.73 4.50 16.08
C ARG A 93 -1.71 3.20 15.28
N ALA A 94 -0.68 3.02 14.45
CA ALA A 94 -0.50 1.80 13.68
C ALA A 94 -0.23 0.61 14.61
N ALA A 95 0.63 0.78 15.61
CA ALA A 95 0.92 -0.28 16.58
C ALA A 95 -0.34 -0.73 17.31
N ALA A 96 -1.20 0.20 17.72
CA ALA A 96 -2.46 -0.13 18.38
C ALA A 96 -3.37 -0.95 17.46
N LYS A 97 -3.47 -0.60 16.19
CA LYS A 97 -4.26 -1.35 15.20
C LYS A 97 -3.68 -2.74 14.94
N ILE A 98 -2.37 -2.86 14.84
CA ILE A 98 -1.70 -4.14 14.66
C ILE A 98 -2.00 -5.08 15.83
N GLN A 99 -1.92 -4.57 17.06
CA GLN A 99 -2.21 -5.34 18.26
C GLN A 99 -3.68 -5.76 18.36
N ALA A 100 -4.59 -4.92 17.90
CA ALA A 100 -6.02 -5.22 17.93
C ALA A 100 -6.46 -6.19 16.83
N LEU A 101 -5.90 -6.08 15.64
CA LEU A 101 -6.37 -6.77 14.44
C LEU A 101 -5.55 -7.99 14.05
N HIS A 102 -4.30 -8.09 14.50
CA HIS A 102 -3.38 -9.18 14.19
C HIS A 102 -3.29 -9.45 12.68
N PRO A 103 -2.92 -8.44 11.85
CA PRO A 103 -2.79 -8.66 10.40
C PRO A 103 -1.61 -9.58 10.10
N LYS A 104 -1.68 -10.29 8.99
CA LYS A 104 -0.55 -11.06 8.45
C LYS A 104 0.25 -10.25 7.44
N LEU A 105 -0.37 -9.22 6.88
CA LEU A 105 0.27 -8.29 5.95
C LEU A 105 -0.02 -6.87 6.42
N PHE A 106 1.03 -6.10 6.67
CA PHE A 106 0.92 -4.69 7.04
C PHE A 106 1.61 -3.84 5.98
N ILE A 107 0.85 -2.94 5.37
CA ILE A 107 1.32 -2.10 4.27
C ILE A 107 1.32 -0.64 4.72
N ALA A 108 2.45 0.04 4.51
CA ALA A 108 2.61 1.45 4.81
C ALA A 108 3.39 2.16 3.70
N GLY A 109 3.30 3.49 3.67
CA GLY A 109 4.04 4.32 2.74
C GLY A 109 4.81 5.42 3.45
N HIS A 110 4.75 6.64 2.94
CA HIS A 110 5.28 7.88 3.51
C HIS A 110 6.80 8.05 3.45
N SER A 111 7.59 7.04 3.82
CA SER A 111 9.06 7.18 3.87
C SER A 111 9.71 7.26 2.49
N HIS A 112 9.00 6.83 1.44
CA HIS A 112 9.52 6.67 0.08
C HIS A 112 10.64 5.63 -0.05
N ILE A 113 10.79 4.75 0.96
CA ILE A 113 11.83 3.72 1.00
C ILE A 113 11.20 2.35 0.83
N LEU A 114 11.57 1.66 -0.23
CA LEU A 114 11.14 0.27 -0.46
C LEU A 114 11.67 -0.61 0.67
N LYS A 115 10.76 -1.30 1.35
CA LYS A 115 11.13 -2.22 2.42
C LYS A 115 10.14 -3.37 2.51
N VAL A 116 10.65 -4.58 2.41
CA VAL A 116 9.86 -5.81 2.59
C VAL A 116 10.58 -6.65 3.63
N VAL A 117 9.96 -6.83 4.80
CA VAL A 117 10.59 -7.53 5.91
C VAL A 117 9.54 -8.23 6.78
N TYR A 118 9.88 -9.45 7.25
CA TYR A 118 9.06 -10.15 8.19
C TYR A 118 9.32 -9.62 9.62
N ASP A 119 8.23 -9.34 10.35
CA ASP A 119 8.29 -8.94 11.76
C ASP A 119 7.92 -10.12 12.64
N PRO A 120 8.90 -10.72 13.36
CA PRO A 120 8.63 -11.87 14.20
C PRO A 120 7.87 -11.52 15.49
N VAL A 121 7.89 -10.27 15.93
CA VAL A 121 7.19 -9.84 17.14
C VAL A 121 5.68 -9.95 16.95
N TYR A 122 5.18 -9.50 15.80
CA TYR A 122 3.75 -9.53 15.50
C TYR A 122 3.36 -10.60 14.48
N ASP A 123 4.31 -11.40 14.02
CA ASP A 123 4.10 -12.45 13.01
C ASP A 123 3.38 -11.88 11.77
N LEU A 124 3.97 -10.87 11.17
CA LEU A 124 3.44 -10.24 9.98
C LEU A 124 4.53 -9.93 8.96
N LEU A 125 4.13 -9.85 7.69
CA LEU A 125 4.97 -9.31 6.64
C LEU A 125 4.73 -7.80 6.54
N HIS A 126 5.79 -7.02 6.71
CA HIS A 126 5.76 -5.56 6.55
C HIS A 126 6.18 -5.21 5.13
N VAL A 127 5.36 -4.43 4.42
CA VAL A 127 5.65 -3.97 3.07
C VAL A 127 5.49 -2.46 3.01
N ASN A 128 6.56 -1.78 2.61
CA ASN A 128 6.50 -0.40 2.14
C ASN A 128 6.95 -0.44 0.68
N PRO A 129 6.07 -0.13 -0.28
CA PRO A 129 6.43 -0.26 -1.70
C PRO A 129 7.37 0.84 -2.19
N GLY A 130 7.72 1.79 -1.35
CA GLY A 130 8.46 2.98 -1.76
C GLY A 130 7.56 3.95 -2.52
N ALA A 131 8.15 4.98 -3.12
CA ALA A 131 7.38 5.96 -3.88
C ALA A 131 7.28 5.55 -5.35
N ALA A 132 6.05 5.45 -5.85
CA ALA A 132 5.79 5.15 -7.25
C ALA A 132 5.80 6.41 -8.13
N GLY A 133 5.63 7.59 -7.52
CA GLY A 133 5.68 8.88 -8.21
C GLY A 133 7.07 9.46 -8.32
N GLU A 134 7.15 10.62 -8.96
CA GLU A 134 8.42 11.32 -9.19
C GLU A 134 8.75 12.32 -8.09
N TYR A 135 7.77 12.73 -7.31
CA TYR A 135 7.91 13.77 -6.29
C TYR A 135 8.41 13.20 -4.96
N GLY A 136 9.44 13.83 -4.38
CA GLY A 136 9.96 13.47 -3.06
C GLY A 136 11.48 13.37 -3.03
N PHE A 137 12.01 12.86 -1.92
CA PHE A 137 13.45 12.75 -1.69
C PHE A 137 14.06 11.44 -2.22
N HIS A 138 13.23 10.54 -2.71
CA HIS A 138 13.69 9.26 -3.25
C HIS A 138 14.40 9.47 -4.60
N LYS A 139 15.39 8.62 -4.88
CA LYS A 139 16.16 8.67 -6.12
C LYS A 139 15.64 7.68 -7.16
N VAL A 140 14.92 6.65 -6.72
CA VAL A 140 14.40 5.57 -7.58
C VAL A 140 12.93 5.38 -7.27
N ARG A 141 12.12 5.35 -8.32
CA ARG A 141 10.69 5.02 -8.20
C ARG A 141 10.55 3.51 -8.01
N THR A 142 9.64 3.10 -7.12
CA THR A 142 9.42 1.67 -6.84
C THR A 142 7.95 1.33 -6.72
N ALA A 143 7.64 0.07 -6.97
CA ALA A 143 6.34 -0.53 -6.76
C ALA A 143 6.54 -2.01 -6.48
N VAL A 144 5.53 -2.68 -5.93
CA VAL A 144 5.62 -4.08 -5.54
C VAL A 144 4.47 -4.86 -6.17
N ARG A 145 4.76 -6.08 -6.62
CA ARG A 145 3.73 -7.07 -6.99
C ARG A 145 3.87 -8.27 -6.09
N LEU A 146 2.75 -8.88 -5.74
CA LEU A 146 2.78 -10.10 -4.94
C LEU A 146 1.55 -10.96 -5.28
N VAL A 147 1.68 -12.26 -5.05
CA VAL A 147 0.58 -13.22 -5.18
C VAL A 147 0.10 -13.64 -3.80
N ILE A 148 -1.21 -13.54 -3.57
CA ILE A 148 -1.85 -14.10 -2.38
C ILE A 148 -2.69 -15.28 -2.83
N ASP A 149 -2.39 -16.45 -2.24
CA ASP A 149 -3.06 -17.70 -2.57
C ASP A 149 -3.44 -18.42 -1.28
N GLY A 150 -4.74 -18.36 -0.93
CA GLY A 150 -5.20 -18.81 0.38
C GLY A 150 -4.55 -18.01 1.49
N ALA A 151 -3.77 -18.67 2.34
CA ALA A 151 -3.01 -18.02 3.41
C ALA A 151 -1.56 -17.70 3.01
N ASP A 152 -1.14 -18.07 1.81
CA ASP A 152 0.23 -17.87 1.35
C ASP A 152 0.40 -16.55 0.63
N MET A 153 1.54 -15.90 0.88
CA MET A 153 1.99 -14.72 0.16
C MET A 153 3.31 -15.08 -0.51
N ARG A 154 3.37 -14.96 -1.84
CA ARG A 154 4.53 -15.41 -2.61
C ARG A 154 4.77 -14.57 -3.86
N ASP A 155 5.85 -14.89 -4.58
CA ASP A 155 6.21 -14.27 -5.85
C ASP A 155 6.29 -12.74 -5.74
N MET A 156 6.98 -12.28 -4.68
CA MET A 156 7.22 -10.85 -4.45
C MET A 156 8.19 -10.30 -5.50
N GLU A 157 7.76 -9.24 -6.17
CA GLU A 157 8.58 -8.57 -7.21
C GLU A 157 8.59 -7.06 -7.00
#